data_c3e1ce5d8bb8e1da218f2fe2f3a33174
#
_entry.id   c3e1ce5d8bb8e1da218f2fe2f3a33174
#
_cell.length_a   1.000
_cell.length_b   1.000
_cell.length_c   1.000
_cell.angle_alpha   90.00
_cell.angle_beta   90.00
_cell.angle_gamma   90.00
#
_symmetry.space_group_name_H-M   'P 1'
#
loop_
_entity.id
_entity.type
_entity.pdbx_description
1 polymer ?
#
loop_
_entity_poly.entity_id
_entity_poly.type
_entity_poly.pdbx_seq_one_letter_code
_entity_poly.pdbx_strand_id
1 'polypeptide(L)'
;RPALCAEALRLARILAHRMPAPPALGLLALMELQASRAAARVDAQGAPILLDQQNRAHWDWLQIERGQQALARAVSAGGGDDPYVLQARIAFCHASARRAEDT
;
A
#
# COMPACT_ATOMS: atom_id res chain seq x y z
N ARG A 1 14.80 4.95 3.37
CA ARG A 1 14.85 5.41 4.75
C ARG A 1 13.68 4.84 5.56
N PRO A 2 13.89 3.68 6.20
CA PRO A 2 12.81 3.00 6.90
C PRO A 2 12.16 3.85 8.01
N ALA A 3 12.95 4.59 8.78
CA ALA A 3 12.41 5.40 9.87
C ALA A 3 11.52 6.53 9.36
N LEU A 4 11.89 7.16 8.25
CA LEU A 4 11.09 8.22 7.63
C LEU A 4 9.78 7.66 7.07
N CYS A 5 9.85 6.51 6.41
CA CYS A 5 8.66 5.85 5.88
C CYS A 5 7.70 5.45 7.00
N ALA A 6 8.22 4.91 8.10
CA ALA A 6 7.40 4.53 9.24
C ALA A 6 6.71 5.75 9.86
N GLU A 7 7.41 6.88 9.98
CA GLU A 7 6.84 8.11 10.52
C GLU A 7 5.76 8.66 9.58
N ALA A 8 6.01 8.67 8.27
CA ALA A 8 5.02 9.12 7.29
C ALA A 8 3.75 8.26 7.35
N LEU A 9 3.91 6.95 7.50
CA LEU A 9 2.79 6.03 7.60
C LEU A 9 2.00 6.26 8.89
N ARG A 10 2.69 6.50 10.02
CA ARG A 10 2.05 6.82 11.29
C ARG A 10 1.19 8.08 11.16
N LEU A 11 1.73 9.12 10.52
CA LEU A 11 0.99 10.37 10.31
C LEU A 11 -0.21 10.16 9.39
N ALA A 12 -0.06 9.36 8.34
CA ALA A 12 -1.16 9.06 7.44
C ALA A 12 -2.30 8.32 8.16
N ARG A 13 -1.97 7.41 9.08
CA ARG A 13 -2.97 6.70 9.90
C ARG A 13 -3.74 7.67 10.80
N ILE A 14 -3.04 8.60 11.43
CA ILE A 14 -3.66 9.62 12.28
C ILE A 14 -4.57 10.51 11.44
N LEU A 15 -4.09 10.98 10.29
CA LEU A 15 -4.88 11.85 9.42
C LEU A 15 -6.17 11.15 8.96
N ALA A 16 -6.07 9.92 8.50
CA ALA A 16 -7.23 9.17 8.02
C ALA A 16 -8.22 8.87 9.14
N HIS A 17 -7.74 8.70 10.38
CA HIS A 17 -8.61 8.49 11.53
C HIS A 17 -9.40 9.76 11.87
N ARG A 18 -8.74 10.92 11.83
CA ARG A 18 -9.36 12.21 12.17
C ARG A 18 -10.19 12.78 11.03
N MET A 19 -9.80 12.52 9.80
CA MET A 19 -10.46 13.03 8.59
C MET A 19 -10.65 11.89 7.60
N PRO A 20 -11.65 11.01 7.82
CA PRO A 20 -11.84 9.82 6.98
C PRO A 20 -12.47 10.16 5.63
N ALA A 21 -11.91 11.12 4.94
CA ALA A 21 -12.31 11.51 3.60
C ALA A 21 -11.60 10.65 2.55
N PRO A 22 -12.18 10.47 1.34
CA PRO A 22 -11.58 9.62 0.32
C PRO A 22 -10.11 9.90 0.01
N PRO A 23 -9.65 11.16 -0.13
CA PRO A 23 -8.23 11.39 -0.41
C PRO A 23 -7.32 10.88 0.71
N ALA A 24 -7.68 11.11 1.97
CA ALA A 24 -6.87 10.66 3.10
C ALA A 24 -6.87 9.14 3.22
N LEU A 25 -8.03 8.51 3.04
CA LEU A 25 -8.15 7.06 3.07
C LEU A 25 -7.43 6.41 1.88
N GLY A 26 -7.53 7.01 0.71
CA GLY A 26 -6.83 6.52 -0.49
C GLY A 26 -5.32 6.61 -0.33
N LEU A 27 -4.84 7.73 0.19
CA LEU A 27 -3.41 7.89 0.46
C LEU A 27 -2.92 6.88 1.48
N LEU A 28 -3.67 6.69 2.57
CA LEU A 28 -3.31 5.67 3.57
C LEU A 28 -3.25 4.28 2.96
N ALA A 29 -4.26 3.92 2.16
CA ALA A 29 -4.27 2.63 1.49
C ALA A 29 -3.04 2.44 0.62
N LEU A 30 -2.71 3.45 -0.18
CA LEU A 30 -1.54 3.41 -1.06
C LEU A 30 -0.25 3.23 -0.25
N MET A 31 -0.10 3.98 0.84
CA MET A 31 1.10 3.90 1.69
C MET A 31 1.23 2.55 2.38
N GLU A 32 0.12 1.99 2.90
CA GLU A 32 0.16 0.65 3.52
C GLU A 32 0.58 -0.40 2.49
N LEU A 33 0.01 -0.32 1.28
CA LEU A 33 0.32 -1.28 0.22
C LEU A 33 1.77 -1.16 -0.26
N GLN A 34 2.27 0.06 -0.39
CA GLN A 34 3.67 0.27 -0.78
C GLN A 34 4.62 -0.22 0.31
N ALA A 35 4.32 0.06 1.58
CA ALA A 35 5.15 -0.37 2.70
C ALA A 35 5.16 -1.90 2.86
N SER A 36 4.07 -2.57 2.49
CA SER A 36 3.94 -4.02 2.63
C SER A 36 5.00 -4.80 1.86
N ARG A 37 5.58 -4.19 0.83
CA ARG A 37 6.59 -4.82 -0.02
C ARG A 37 8.01 -4.34 0.27
N ALA A 38 8.20 -3.53 1.29
CA ALA A 38 9.48 -2.85 1.52
C ALA A 38 10.67 -3.81 1.60
N ALA A 39 10.51 -4.93 2.33
CA ALA A 39 11.59 -5.91 2.48
C ALA A 39 11.90 -6.67 1.18
N ALA A 40 10.93 -6.76 0.26
CA ALA A 40 11.09 -7.49 -0.99
C ALA A 40 11.65 -6.63 -2.12
N ARG A 41 11.70 -5.31 -1.95
CA ARG A 41 12.10 -4.38 -3.02
C ARG A 41 13.59 -4.29 -3.24
N VAL A 42 14.39 -4.73 -2.28
CA VAL A 42 15.84 -4.65 -2.35
C VAL A 42 16.45 -6.00 -2.07
N ASP A 43 17.60 -6.26 -2.66
CA ASP A 43 18.38 -7.47 -2.39
C ASP A 43 19.26 -7.28 -1.15
N ALA A 44 20.11 -8.27 -0.85
CA ALA A 44 20.99 -8.24 0.31
C ALA A 44 22.00 -7.09 0.25
N GLN A 45 22.29 -6.57 -0.94
CA GLN A 45 23.22 -5.45 -1.16
C GLN A 45 22.49 -4.11 -1.27
N GLY A 46 21.16 -4.08 -1.08
CA GLY A 46 20.38 -2.86 -1.16
C GLY A 46 19.98 -2.44 -2.57
N ALA A 47 20.26 -3.26 -3.58
CA ALA A 47 19.88 -2.96 -4.96
C ALA A 47 18.40 -3.23 -5.20
N PRO A 48 17.72 -2.41 -6.03
CA PRO A 48 16.29 -2.61 -6.31
C PRO A 48 16.03 -3.95 -7.01
N ILE A 49 14.88 -4.55 -6.67
CA ILE A 49 14.41 -5.80 -7.29
C ILE A 49 13.13 -5.48 -8.06
N LEU A 50 13.04 -5.92 -9.33
CA LEU A 50 11.85 -5.72 -10.14
C LEU A 50 10.65 -6.48 -9.56
N LEU A 51 9.45 -5.95 -9.76
CA LEU A 51 8.22 -6.50 -9.17
C LEU A 51 8.05 -7.98 -9.43
N ASP A 52 8.27 -8.44 -10.66
CA ASP A 52 8.10 -9.84 -11.04
C ASP A 52 9.17 -10.77 -10.45
N GLN A 53 10.24 -10.21 -9.92
CA GLN A 53 11.33 -10.95 -9.31
C GLN A 53 11.33 -10.88 -7.79
N GLN A 54 10.41 -10.12 -7.19
CA GLN A 54 10.31 -9.98 -5.75
C GLN A 54 9.73 -11.24 -5.13
N ASN A 55 10.31 -11.62 -3.96
CA ASN A 55 9.79 -12.75 -3.19
C ASN A 55 8.58 -12.30 -2.38
N ARG A 56 7.40 -12.77 -2.77
CA ARG A 56 6.15 -12.36 -2.12
C ARG A 56 6.04 -12.85 -0.67
N ALA A 57 6.84 -13.84 -0.27
CA ALA A 57 6.91 -14.24 1.13
C ALA A 57 7.49 -13.14 2.04
N HIS A 58 8.23 -12.16 1.47
CA HIS A 58 8.75 -11.03 2.21
C HIS A 58 7.75 -9.87 2.32
N TRP A 59 6.58 -9.98 1.70
CA TRP A 59 5.56 -8.93 1.79
C TRP A 59 4.81 -9.04 3.11
N ASP A 60 4.45 -7.90 3.68
CA ASP A 60 3.69 -7.85 4.93
C ASP A 60 2.20 -7.97 4.62
N TRP A 61 1.67 -9.18 4.78
CA TRP A 61 0.28 -9.48 4.45
C TRP A 61 -0.71 -8.76 5.37
N LEU A 62 -0.32 -8.47 6.61
CA LEU A 62 -1.15 -7.67 7.51
C LEU A 62 -1.30 -6.23 6.99
N GLN A 63 -0.22 -5.64 6.49
CA GLN A 63 -0.28 -4.31 5.90
C GLN A 63 -1.11 -4.31 4.62
N ILE A 64 -1.05 -5.36 3.81
CA ILE A 64 -1.90 -5.49 2.63
C ILE A 64 -3.37 -5.48 3.02
N GLU A 65 -3.72 -6.21 4.08
CA GLU A 65 -5.09 -6.23 4.59
C GLU A 65 -5.54 -4.86 5.09
N ARG A 66 -4.66 -4.15 5.81
CA ARG A 66 -4.95 -2.78 6.25
C ARG A 66 -5.15 -1.84 5.08
N GLY A 67 -4.34 -1.99 4.04
CA GLY A 67 -4.50 -1.21 2.81
C GLY A 67 -5.83 -1.49 2.13
N GLN A 68 -6.23 -2.75 2.06
CA GLN A 68 -7.51 -3.13 1.50
C GLN A 68 -8.68 -2.52 2.29
N GLN A 69 -8.61 -2.54 3.62
CA GLN A 69 -9.66 -1.97 4.46
C GLN A 69 -9.78 -0.46 4.25
N ALA A 70 -8.66 0.26 4.21
CA ALA A 70 -8.68 1.69 3.95
C ALA A 70 -9.23 2.00 2.56
N LEU A 71 -8.87 1.20 1.57
CA LEU A 71 -9.36 1.34 0.20
C LEU A 71 -10.88 1.13 0.14
N ALA A 72 -11.39 0.10 0.79
CA ALA A 72 -12.82 -0.18 0.84
C ALA A 72 -13.58 0.97 1.50
N ARG A 73 -13.04 1.53 2.57
CA ARG A 73 -13.65 2.69 3.24
C ARG A 73 -13.67 3.92 2.34
N ALA A 74 -12.61 4.15 1.58
CA ALA A 74 -12.54 5.27 0.64
C ALA A 74 -13.60 5.15 -0.45
N VAL A 75 -13.76 3.96 -1.01
CA VAL A 75 -14.77 3.70 -2.04
C VAL A 75 -16.17 3.86 -1.46
N SER A 76 -16.42 3.31 -0.26
CA SER A 76 -17.72 3.43 0.42
C SER A 76 -18.07 4.89 0.72
N ALA A 77 -17.08 5.74 0.93
CA ALA A 77 -17.28 7.17 1.15
C ALA A 77 -17.47 7.96 -0.15
N GLY A 78 -17.59 7.29 -1.30
CA GLY A 78 -17.82 7.94 -2.57
C GLY A 78 -16.56 8.31 -3.33
N GLY A 79 -15.41 7.78 -2.93
CA GLY A 79 -14.12 8.16 -3.47
C GLY A 79 -13.60 7.35 -4.65
N GLY A 80 -14.48 6.64 -5.38
CA GLY A 80 -14.05 5.76 -6.47
C GLY A 80 -13.24 6.44 -7.57
N ASP A 81 -13.39 7.75 -7.75
CA ASP A 81 -12.68 8.53 -8.76
C ASP A 81 -11.48 9.31 -8.19
N ASP A 82 -11.25 9.24 -6.90
CA ASP A 82 -10.13 9.97 -6.27
C ASP A 82 -8.79 9.43 -6.79
N PRO A 83 -7.84 10.31 -7.17
CA PRO A 83 -6.56 9.86 -7.71
C PRO A 83 -5.77 8.93 -6.80
N TYR A 84 -5.75 9.19 -5.48
CA TYR A 84 -5.06 8.29 -4.56
C TYR A 84 -5.76 6.95 -4.46
N VAL A 85 -7.09 6.94 -4.47
CA VAL A 85 -7.89 5.72 -4.46
C VAL A 85 -7.59 4.88 -5.70
N LEU A 86 -7.51 5.52 -6.88
CA LEU A 86 -7.20 4.81 -8.13
C LEU A 86 -5.80 4.21 -8.09
N GLN A 87 -4.81 4.95 -7.59
CA GLN A 87 -3.46 4.44 -7.43
C GLN A 87 -3.40 3.28 -6.43
N ALA A 88 -4.15 3.39 -5.33
CA ALA A 88 -4.21 2.33 -4.33
C ALA A 88 -4.85 1.06 -4.90
N ARG A 89 -5.85 1.19 -5.76
CA ARG A 89 -6.46 0.03 -6.41
C ARG A 89 -5.46 -0.72 -7.29
N ILE A 90 -4.63 0.02 -8.04
CA ILE A 90 -3.57 -0.59 -8.84
C ILE A 90 -2.55 -1.31 -7.93
N ALA A 91 -2.13 -0.64 -6.87
CA ALA A 91 -1.18 -1.22 -5.91
C ALA A 91 -1.76 -2.48 -5.25
N PHE A 92 -3.05 -2.49 -4.95
CA PHE A 92 -3.70 -3.64 -4.36
C PHE A 92 -3.77 -4.82 -5.35
N CYS A 93 -4.01 -4.54 -6.62
CA CYS A 93 -3.99 -5.60 -7.64
C CYS A 93 -2.64 -6.30 -7.68
N HIS A 94 -1.54 -5.55 -7.64
CA HIS A 94 -0.21 -6.14 -7.59
C HIS A 94 0.04 -6.90 -6.28
N ALA A 95 -0.38 -6.33 -5.15
CA ALA A 95 -0.14 -6.92 -3.84
C ALA A 95 -0.95 -8.20 -3.62
N SER A 96 -2.16 -8.28 -4.17
CA SER A 96 -3.04 -9.43 -3.97
C SER A 96 -2.75 -10.58 -4.93
N ALA A 97 -1.99 -10.37 -5.98
CA ALA A 97 -1.63 -11.43 -6.91
C ALA A 97 -0.67 -12.42 -6.25
N ARG A 98 -0.84 -13.71 -6.52
CA ARG A 98 0.03 -14.75 -5.98
C ARG A 98 1.38 -14.79 -6.68
N ARG A 99 1.42 -14.45 -7.96
CA ARG A 99 2.60 -14.43 -8.80
C ARG A 99 2.50 -13.24 -9.75
N ALA A 100 3.65 -12.85 -10.32
CA ALA A 100 3.68 -11.69 -11.21
C ALA A 100 2.72 -11.85 -12.39
N GLU A 101 2.59 -13.05 -12.95
CA GLU A 101 1.68 -13.30 -14.06
C GLU A 101 0.21 -13.20 -13.68
N ASP A 102 -0.11 -13.16 -12.40
CA ASP A 102 -1.49 -13.00 -11.93
C ASP A 102 -1.91 -11.52 -11.90
N THR A 103 -0.97 -10.61 -12.07
CA THR A 103 -1.28 -9.18 -12.14
C THR A 103 -1.57 -8.76 -13.57
#